data_11c384ae5156db723a365b6f08a68e1c
#
_entry.id   11c384ae5156db723a365b6f08a68e1c
#
_cell.length_a   1.000
_cell.length_b   1.000
_cell.length_c   1.000
_cell.angle_alpha   90.00
_cell.angle_beta   90.00
_cell.angle_gamma   90.00
#
_symmetry.space_group_name_H-M   'P 1'
#
loop_
_entity.id
_entity.type
_entity.pdbx_description
1 polymer ?
#
loop_
_entity_poly.entity_id
_entity_poly.type
_entity_poly.pdbx_seq_one_letter_code
_entity_poly.pdbx_strand_id
1 'polypeptide(L)'
;RVDGLGGRGVRSRRCGEPEFGGVPDGERNASGALTSAISWVGVDFGTTNSAVALVTGTDTPRLAQFPSAEGPRSTFPSVLYFEPKAHSVAGWTAIERYLASETKGRFLQSLKAYLADTTFEGTGIGSQFFTLEKLIALLGKHMRDELSASPAEAPRRIVLGRPVHFSLPASDELDALASGRLRDAMHMAGFGEIVFEYEPVAAAYAYETRLAKDERILIGDFGGGTSDFTIVGVGPGVRARGRRPSDILGTDGVPLAGDAFDKRIIRNLVAPRLGMGGEYLSPPNKFLPIPSWPYERLERWHYLSFLKSPSTIEMLERIARTASTPERLEAFVLLITHDLGFQLHQAVQRTKFELSSPTESEFSFQSGSVTIRKKVTRADFERWIADD
;
A
#
# COMPACT_ATOMS: atom_id res chain seq x y z
N ARG A 1 20.64 -26.40 -44.08
CA ARG A 1 20.41 -24.93 -44.25
C ARG A 1 19.38 -24.52 -43.23
N VAL A 2 19.81 -23.79 -42.23
CA VAL A 2 18.98 -23.18 -41.19
C VAL A 2 19.20 -21.67 -41.36
N ASP A 3 18.21 -20.95 -41.84
CA ASP A 3 18.20 -19.50 -41.99
C ASP A 3 17.51 -18.84 -40.80
N GLY A 4 18.25 -18.00 -40.12
CA GLY A 4 17.91 -16.65 -39.72
C GLY A 4 16.77 -16.41 -38.75
N LEU A 5 17.01 -16.48 -37.42
CA LEU A 5 16.20 -15.77 -36.43
C LEU A 5 16.85 -14.38 -36.19
N GLY A 6 16.24 -13.37 -36.82
CA GLY A 6 16.59 -11.96 -36.62
C GLY A 6 16.31 -11.51 -35.17
N GLY A 7 17.35 -11.16 -34.46
CA GLY A 7 17.26 -10.53 -33.15
C GLY A 7 16.54 -9.18 -33.25
N ARG A 8 15.37 -9.06 -32.64
CA ARG A 8 14.75 -7.76 -32.37
C ARG A 8 15.50 -7.13 -31.21
N GLY A 9 16.33 -6.14 -31.53
CA GLY A 9 16.96 -5.29 -30.54
C GLY A 9 15.89 -4.59 -29.71
N VAL A 10 15.87 -4.90 -28.42
CA VAL A 10 15.11 -4.15 -27.42
C VAL A 10 15.76 -2.77 -27.37
N ARG A 11 15.14 -1.78 -28.00
CA ARG A 11 15.51 -0.38 -27.81
C ARG A 11 15.12 -0.01 -26.38
N SER A 12 16.11 0.25 -25.54
CA SER A 12 15.90 0.91 -24.26
C SER A 12 15.22 2.26 -24.52
N ARG A 13 13.94 2.37 -24.21
CA ARG A 13 13.26 3.66 -24.19
C ARG A 13 13.86 4.43 -23.01
N ARG A 14 14.37 5.62 -23.28
CA ARG A 14 14.76 6.56 -22.23
C ARG A 14 13.47 6.94 -21.50
N CYS A 15 13.31 6.48 -20.26
CA CYS A 15 12.31 7.02 -19.34
C CYS A 15 12.53 8.53 -19.23
N GLY A 16 11.43 9.28 -19.09
CA GLY A 16 11.47 10.72 -18.89
C GLY A 16 12.46 11.07 -17.77
N GLU A 17 13.27 12.10 -18.00
CA GLU A 17 14.31 12.53 -17.05
C GLU A 17 13.66 12.80 -15.68
N PRO A 18 14.13 12.15 -14.59
CA PRO A 18 13.69 12.54 -13.26
C PRO A 18 14.15 13.96 -12.98
N GLU A 19 13.26 14.82 -12.48
CA GLU A 19 13.64 16.15 -12.00
C GLU A 19 14.55 15.98 -10.77
N PHE A 20 15.85 15.92 -11.01
CA PHE A 20 16.84 15.98 -9.95
C PHE A 20 16.92 17.41 -9.41
N GLY A 21 16.10 17.72 -8.44
CA GLY A 21 16.32 18.88 -7.59
C GLY A 21 17.56 18.60 -6.73
N GLY A 22 18.72 19.16 -7.12
CA GLY A 22 19.86 19.17 -6.22
C GLY A 22 19.44 19.82 -4.90
N VAL A 23 19.72 19.16 -3.76
CA VAL A 23 19.51 19.75 -2.43
C VAL A 23 20.35 21.01 -2.37
N PRO A 24 19.77 22.23 -2.21
CA PRO A 24 20.52 23.47 -2.13
C PRO A 24 21.41 23.44 -0.89
N ASP A 25 22.66 23.86 -1.02
CA ASP A 25 23.55 24.13 0.10
C ASP A 25 22.87 25.09 1.10
N GLY A 26 22.79 24.66 2.36
CA GLY A 26 22.07 25.38 3.40
C GLY A 26 22.49 26.84 3.54
N GLU A 27 21.54 27.74 3.43
CA GLU A 27 21.71 29.14 3.79
C GLU A 27 22.08 29.24 5.28
N ARG A 28 23.28 29.73 5.54
CA ARG A 28 23.73 30.11 6.90
C ARG A 28 23.06 31.42 7.29
N ASN A 29 22.02 31.34 8.11
CA ASN A 29 21.50 32.51 8.78
C ASN A 29 22.45 32.96 9.88
N ALA A 30 22.79 34.27 9.85
CA ALA A 30 23.75 34.93 10.71
C ALA A 30 23.20 35.24 12.14
N SER A 31 22.56 34.31 12.81
CA SER A 31 22.23 34.36 14.23
C SER A 31 22.49 33.00 14.86
N GLY A 32 23.51 32.95 15.71
CA GLY A 32 24.07 31.74 16.29
C GLY A 32 23.23 31.01 17.36
N ALA A 33 21.95 30.81 17.10
CA ALA A 33 21.09 29.87 17.81
C ALA A 33 20.73 28.76 16.86
N LEU A 34 21.39 27.61 17.00
CA LEU A 34 21.00 26.35 16.36
C LEU A 34 19.63 25.90 16.92
N THR A 35 18.56 26.46 16.40
CA THR A 35 17.26 25.80 16.53
C THR A 35 17.33 24.54 15.73
N SER A 36 17.18 23.40 16.38
CA SER A 36 17.17 22.04 15.79
C SER A 36 15.92 21.79 14.96
N ALA A 37 15.58 22.71 14.05
CA ALA A 37 14.43 22.57 13.17
C ALA A 37 14.69 21.45 12.17
N ILE A 38 13.73 20.55 12.01
CA ILE A 38 13.73 19.51 10.96
C ILE A 38 13.82 20.24 9.62
N SER A 39 14.91 20.03 8.87
CA SER A 39 15.15 20.71 7.61
C SER A 39 14.48 20.00 6.44
N TRP A 40 14.55 18.67 6.40
CA TRP A 40 13.95 17.80 5.40
C TRP A 40 13.36 16.55 6.03
N VAL A 41 12.36 15.98 5.37
CA VAL A 41 11.73 14.73 5.75
C VAL A 41 11.71 13.81 4.55
N GLY A 42 12.21 12.60 4.71
CA GLY A 42 11.99 11.52 3.74
C GLY A 42 10.70 10.79 4.07
N VAL A 43 9.81 10.63 3.11
CA VAL A 43 8.55 9.92 3.28
C VAL A 43 8.48 8.76 2.30
N ASP A 44 8.43 7.54 2.82
CA ASP A 44 7.98 6.37 2.09
C ASP A 44 6.47 6.24 2.30
N PHE A 45 5.70 6.58 1.27
CA PHE A 45 4.23 6.47 1.29
C PHE A 45 3.81 5.13 0.73
N GLY A 46 3.73 4.11 1.59
CA GLY A 46 3.39 2.75 1.20
C GLY A 46 1.88 2.47 1.10
N THR A 47 1.52 1.40 0.41
CA THR A 47 0.12 0.94 0.27
C THR A 47 -0.48 0.51 1.62
N THR A 48 0.30 -0.19 2.42
CA THR A 48 -0.13 -0.73 3.72
C THR A 48 0.43 0.09 4.88
N ASN A 49 1.72 0.41 4.85
CA ASN A 49 2.41 1.18 5.87
C ASN A 49 3.24 2.26 5.20
N SER A 50 3.36 3.39 5.87
CA SER A 50 4.27 4.47 5.53
C SER A 50 5.38 4.58 6.57
N ALA A 51 6.51 5.12 6.18
CA ALA A 51 7.64 5.42 7.08
C ALA A 51 8.14 6.84 6.83
N VAL A 52 8.69 7.44 7.88
CA VAL A 52 9.22 8.81 7.81
C VAL A 52 10.63 8.86 8.38
N ALA A 53 11.55 9.42 7.63
CA ALA A 53 12.90 9.73 8.08
C ALA A 53 13.04 11.23 8.30
N LEU A 54 13.57 11.63 9.46
CA LEU A 54 13.79 13.01 9.86
C LEU A 54 15.26 13.36 9.69
N VAL A 55 15.55 14.52 9.09
CA VAL A 55 16.90 15.06 8.93
C VAL A 55 16.96 16.43 9.58
N THR A 56 17.88 16.61 10.51
CA THR A 56 18.18 17.87 11.21
C THR A 56 19.60 18.32 10.83
N GLY A 57 19.70 19.43 10.11
CA GLY A 57 21.01 19.93 9.67
C GLY A 57 21.80 18.88 8.86
N THR A 58 23.00 18.54 9.34
CA THR A 58 23.89 17.52 8.74
C THR A 58 23.83 16.16 9.44
N ASP A 59 22.87 15.96 10.33
CA ASP A 59 22.76 14.74 11.12
C ASP A 59 22.40 13.53 10.29
N THR A 60 22.73 12.35 10.81
CA THR A 60 22.27 11.09 10.22
C THR A 60 20.74 10.99 10.26
N PRO A 61 20.07 10.64 9.17
CA PRO A 61 18.62 10.45 9.16
C PRO A 61 18.17 9.45 10.23
N ARG A 62 17.11 9.79 10.95
CA ARG A 62 16.49 8.91 11.95
C ARG A 62 15.03 8.64 11.60
N LEU A 63 14.55 7.42 11.84
CA LEU A 63 13.14 7.10 11.65
C LEU A 63 12.29 7.79 12.73
N ALA A 64 11.22 8.44 12.29
CA ALA A 64 10.17 8.94 13.16
C ALA A 64 9.52 7.79 13.93
N GLN A 65 9.02 8.12 15.13
CA GLN A 65 8.31 7.16 15.98
C GLN A 65 6.87 7.65 16.13
N PHE A 66 5.93 6.76 15.81
CA PHE A 66 4.50 7.02 15.90
C PHE A 66 3.91 6.29 17.11
N PRO A 67 3.01 6.92 17.87
CA PRO A 67 2.41 6.30 19.04
C PRO A 67 1.50 5.13 18.64
N SER A 68 1.52 4.06 19.42
CA SER A 68 0.56 2.96 19.36
C SER A 68 0.30 2.40 20.75
N ALA A 69 -0.78 1.64 20.92
CA ALA A 69 -1.12 0.99 22.20
C ALA A 69 -0.01 0.07 22.72
N GLU A 70 0.81 -0.49 21.83
CA GLU A 70 1.93 -1.37 22.18
C GLU A 70 3.28 -0.63 22.32
N GLY A 71 3.25 0.70 22.28
CA GLY A 71 4.43 1.57 22.33
C GLY A 71 4.80 2.16 20.96
N PRO A 72 5.87 2.99 20.91
CA PRO A 72 6.27 3.68 19.70
C PRO A 72 6.67 2.74 18.57
N ARG A 73 6.21 3.01 17.35
CA ARG A 73 6.49 2.27 16.13
C ARG A 73 7.12 3.16 15.09
N SER A 74 8.08 2.65 14.32
CA SER A 74 8.70 3.36 13.20
C SER A 74 7.86 3.36 11.92
N THR A 75 6.75 2.63 11.90
CA THR A 75 5.81 2.58 10.79
C THR A 75 4.50 3.26 11.15
N PHE A 76 3.92 3.93 10.16
CA PHE A 76 2.60 4.55 10.23
C PHE A 76 1.66 3.79 9.29
N PRO A 77 0.65 3.06 9.79
CA PRO A 77 -0.32 2.40 8.93
C PRO A 77 -1.00 3.38 7.98
N SER A 78 -1.00 3.07 6.67
CA SER A 78 -1.59 3.92 5.62
C SER A 78 -3.12 3.79 5.60
N VAL A 79 -3.75 4.05 6.73
CA VAL A 79 -5.19 3.87 6.97
C VAL A 79 -5.82 5.14 7.51
N LEU A 80 -7.06 5.39 7.09
CA LEU A 80 -7.94 6.43 7.61
C LEU A 80 -9.19 5.80 8.22
N TYR A 81 -9.63 6.31 9.34
CA TYR A 81 -10.91 5.94 9.93
C TYR A 81 -11.75 7.19 10.17
N PHE A 82 -12.97 7.18 9.64
CA PHE A 82 -13.98 8.19 9.90
C PHE A 82 -14.98 7.63 10.92
N GLU A 83 -14.99 8.23 12.09
CA GLU A 83 -15.94 7.92 13.14
C GLU A 83 -17.38 8.27 12.69
N PRO A 84 -18.42 7.67 13.27
CA PRO A 84 -19.81 7.93 12.88
C PRO A 84 -20.22 9.42 12.92
N LYS A 85 -19.50 10.27 13.67
CA LYS A 85 -19.74 11.71 13.83
C LYS A 85 -18.71 12.59 13.10
N ALA A 86 -18.07 12.07 12.07
CA ALA A 86 -17.25 12.80 11.08
C ALA A 86 -15.86 13.28 11.50
N HIS A 87 -15.28 12.80 12.59
CA HIS A 87 -13.86 13.02 12.85
C HIS A 87 -13.04 11.94 12.15
N SER A 88 -12.01 12.36 11.38
CA SER A 88 -11.06 11.43 10.81
C SER A 88 -9.84 11.27 11.71
N VAL A 89 -9.36 10.05 11.83
CA VAL A 89 -8.09 9.70 12.45
C VAL A 89 -7.31 8.78 11.50
N ALA A 90 -6.00 8.70 11.66
CA ALA A 90 -5.13 7.93 10.79
C ALA A 90 -4.14 7.07 11.59
N GLY A 91 -3.39 6.23 10.89
CA GLY A 91 -2.33 5.44 11.48
C GLY A 91 -2.81 4.43 12.54
N TRP A 92 -2.01 4.24 13.56
CA TRP A 92 -2.31 3.32 14.67
C TRP A 92 -3.59 3.70 15.40
N THR A 93 -3.79 4.99 15.65
CA THR A 93 -5.02 5.51 16.28
C THR A 93 -6.28 5.15 15.50
N ALA A 94 -6.20 5.14 14.16
CA ALA A 94 -7.34 4.74 13.33
C ALA A 94 -7.70 3.27 13.54
N ILE A 95 -6.70 2.40 13.62
CA ILE A 95 -6.91 0.96 13.87
C ILE A 95 -7.52 0.74 15.25
N GLU A 96 -6.96 1.36 16.28
CA GLU A 96 -7.41 1.22 17.67
C GLU A 96 -8.87 1.68 17.84
N ARG A 97 -9.21 2.85 17.30
CA ARG A 97 -10.56 3.39 17.40
C ARG A 97 -11.57 2.61 16.56
N TYR A 98 -11.17 2.14 15.38
CA TYR A 98 -12.01 1.30 14.55
C TYR A 98 -12.38 -0.01 15.27
N LEU A 99 -11.39 -0.69 15.88
CA LEU A 99 -11.63 -1.92 16.64
C LEU A 99 -12.46 -1.65 17.89
N ALA A 100 -12.23 -0.55 18.61
CA ALA A 100 -12.98 -0.16 19.79
C ALA A 100 -14.44 0.25 19.48
N SER A 101 -14.73 0.71 18.27
CA SER A 101 -16.07 1.12 17.83
C SER A 101 -16.95 -0.04 17.35
N GLU A 102 -16.53 -1.29 17.55
CA GLU A 102 -17.19 -2.46 16.99
C GLU A 102 -17.37 -2.37 15.48
N THR A 103 -16.39 -1.78 14.79
CA THR A 103 -16.34 -1.58 13.35
C THR A 103 -17.41 -0.65 12.75
N LYS A 104 -18.00 0.23 13.57
CA LYS A 104 -18.88 1.30 13.08
C LYS A 104 -18.07 2.41 12.41
N GLY A 105 -18.66 3.13 11.46
CA GLY A 105 -17.99 4.20 10.71
C GLY A 105 -17.39 3.73 9.38
N ARG A 106 -16.43 4.48 8.85
CA ARG A 106 -15.83 4.19 7.54
C ARG A 106 -14.31 4.04 7.67
N PHE A 107 -13.82 2.84 7.45
CA PHE A 107 -12.39 2.52 7.44
C PHE A 107 -11.87 2.46 6.00
N LEU A 108 -10.81 3.22 5.69
CA LEU A 108 -10.21 3.31 4.37
C LEU A 108 -8.71 2.99 4.46
N GLN A 109 -8.22 2.29 3.45
CA GLN A 109 -6.83 1.83 3.39
C GLN A 109 -6.38 1.65 1.94
N SER A 110 -5.08 1.43 1.73
CA SER A 110 -4.49 1.19 0.42
C SER A 110 -4.77 2.30 -0.60
N LEU A 111 -4.87 3.55 -0.15
CA LEU A 111 -5.18 4.69 -1.03
C LEU A 111 -4.14 4.86 -2.15
N LYS A 112 -2.88 4.48 -1.93
CA LYS A 112 -1.82 4.49 -2.95
C LYS A 112 -2.19 3.67 -4.19
N ALA A 113 -2.92 2.55 -4.02
CA ALA A 113 -3.30 1.67 -5.12
C ALA A 113 -4.25 2.31 -6.14
N TYR A 114 -4.92 3.42 -5.77
CA TYR A 114 -5.84 4.14 -6.66
C TYR A 114 -5.19 5.32 -7.40
N LEU A 115 -3.92 5.65 -7.14
CA LEU A 115 -3.28 6.83 -7.73
C LEU A 115 -3.28 6.80 -9.25
N ALA A 116 -3.05 5.64 -9.86
CA ALA A 116 -3.06 5.45 -11.32
C ALA A 116 -4.44 5.03 -11.88
N ASP A 117 -5.46 4.85 -11.03
CA ASP A 117 -6.80 4.45 -11.46
C ASP A 117 -7.58 5.67 -11.96
N THR A 118 -7.78 5.77 -13.27
CA THR A 118 -8.53 6.87 -13.91
C THR A 118 -10.03 6.83 -13.63
N THR A 119 -10.55 5.70 -13.15
CA THR A 119 -11.98 5.51 -12.86
C THR A 119 -12.35 5.83 -11.42
N PHE A 120 -11.37 5.88 -10.52
CA PHE A 120 -11.58 6.20 -9.12
C PHE A 120 -11.36 7.68 -8.86
N GLU A 121 -12.45 8.42 -8.69
CA GLU A 121 -12.41 9.85 -8.35
C GLU A 121 -12.42 10.10 -6.83
N GLY A 122 -13.08 9.21 -6.07
CA GLY A 122 -13.24 9.37 -4.62
C GLY A 122 -14.37 8.52 -4.05
N THR A 123 -14.80 8.84 -2.84
CA THR A 123 -15.89 8.12 -2.15
C THR A 123 -16.74 9.04 -1.28
N GLY A 124 -18.01 8.68 -1.12
CA GLY A 124 -18.90 9.34 -0.16
C GLY A 124 -18.65 8.85 1.28
N ILE A 125 -18.60 9.79 2.23
CA ILE A 125 -18.50 9.51 3.67
C ILE A 125 -19.51 10.41 4.37
N GLY A 126 -20.56 9.82 4.94
CA GLY A 126 -21.72 10.57 5.40
C GLY A 126 -22.38 11.34 4.26
N SER A 127 -22.56 12.65 4.43
CA SER A 127 -23.10 13.55 3.40
C SER A 127 -22.04 14.23 2.52
N GLN A 128 -20.75 13.92 2.71
CA GLN A 128 -19.66 14.58 2.02
C GLN A 128 -18.99 13.63 1.01
N PHE A 129 -18.51 14.20 -0.11
CA PHE A 129 -17.69 13.51 -1.08
C PHE A 129 -16.21 13.89 -0.91
N PHE A 130 -15.37 12.88 -0.77
CA PHE A 130 -13.92 13.04 -0.65
C PHE A 130 -13.25 12.51 -1.92
N THR A 131 -12.50 13.36 -2.60
CA THR A 131 -11.63 12.91 -3.69
C THR A 131 -10.47 12.08 -3.16
N LEU A 132 -9.79 11.33 -4.02
CA LEU A 132 -8.62 10.55 -3.65
C LEU A 132 -7.53 11.44 -3.02
N GLU A 133 -7.27 12.60 -3.62
CA GLU A 133 -6.28 13.56 -3.16
C GLU A 133 -6.60 14.08 -1.75
N LYS A 134 -7.89 14.39 -1.47
CA LYS A 134 -8.34 14.80 -0.13
C LYS A 134 -8.15 13.69 0.92
N LEU A 135 -8.41 12.45 0.55
CA LEU A 135 -8.21 11.30 1.45
C LEU A 135 -6.72 11.11 1.79
N ILE A 136 -5.86 11.15 0.76
CA ILE A 136 -4.41 11.06 0.96
C ILE A 136 -3.89 12.28 1.73
N ALA A 137 -4.43 13.47 1.47
CA ALA A 137 -4.07 14.68 2.21
C ALA A 137 -4.39 14.58 3.70
N LEU A 138 -5.53 14.01 4.07
CA LEU A 138 -5.87 13.75 5.48
C LEU A 138 -4.85 12.81 6.12
N LEU A 139 -4.48 11.72 5.43
CA LEU A 139 -3.47 10.78 5.90
C LEU A 139 -2.11 11.48 6.10
N GLY A 140 -1.66 12.22 5.08
CA GLY A 140 -0.41 12.99 5.12
C GLY A 140 -0.40 14.05 6.21
N LYS A 141 -1.54 14.73 6.44
CA LYS A 141 -1.70 15.71 7.50
C LYS A 141 -1.57 15.08 8.88
N HIS A 142 -2.26 13.98 9.15
CA HIS A 142 -2.15 13.27 10.42
C HIS A 142 -0.71 12.80 10.67
N MET A 143 -0.07 12.22 9.66
CA MET A 143 1.33 11.79 9.76
C MET A 143 2.26 12.97 10.06
N ARG A 144 2.09 14.12 9.37
CA ARG A 144 2.88 15.32 9.59
C ARG A 144 2.68 15.91 10.99
N ASP A 145 1.44 15.97 11.43
CA ASP A 145 1.09 16.58 12.73
C ASP A 145 1.65 15.75 13.90
N GLU A 146 1.85 14.44 13.74
CA GLU A 146 2.52 13.58 14.73
C GLU A 146 4.05 13.77 14.78
N LEU A 147 4.67 14.44 13.79
CA LEU A 147 6.12 14.67 13.74
C LEU A 147 6.60 15.87 14.56
N SER A 148 5.69 16.71 15.04
CA SER A 148 6.03 17.96 15.70
C SER A 148 5.08 18.28 16.85
N ALA A 149 5.58 19.01 17.86
CA ALA A 149 4.78 19.44 18.99
C ALA A 149 3.76 20.55 18.62
N SER A 150 3.97 21.24 17.51
CA SER A 150 3.03 22.26 17.01
C SER A 150 2.98 22.29 15.47
N PRO A 151 1.85 22.70 14.87
CA PRO A 151 1.73 22.83 13.41
C PRO A 151 2.72 23.82 12.77
N ALA A 152 3.19 24.82 13.54
CA ALA A 152 4.16 25.81 13.07
C ALA A 152 5.57 25.21 12.89
N GLU A 153 5.89 24.18 13.67
CA GLU A 153 7.17 23.46 13.64
C GLU A 153 7.14 22.24 12.72
N ALA A 154 5.97 21.93 12.17
CA ALA A 154 5.80 20.78 11.28
C ALA A 154 6.65 20.94 10.01
N PRO A 155 7.31 19.88 9.57
CA PRO A 155 8.19 19.93 8.41
C PRO A 155 7.42 20.34 7.16
N ARG A 156 8.06 21.18 6.32
CA ARG A 156 7.47 21.67 5.07
C ARG A 156 8.14 21.14 3.81
N ARG A 157 9.32 20.55 3.93
CA ARG A 157 10.12 20.03 2.81
C ARG A 157 10.18 18.53 2.89
N ILE A 158 9.77 17.84 1.82
CA ILE A 158 9.78 16.39 1.78
C ILE A 158 10.46 15.85 0.53
N VAL A 159 11.21 14.74 0.71
CA VAL A 159 11.56 13.82 -0.34
C VAL A 159 10.57 12.66 -0.25
N LEU A 160 9.75 12.51 -1.27
CA LEU A 160 8.65 11.55 -1.30
C LEU A 160 9.01 10.36 -2.18
N GLY A 161 9.01 9.17 -1.60
CA GLY A 161 9.20 7.93 -2.33
C GLY A 161 8.08 7.67 -3.34
N ARG A 162 8.46 7.19 -4.52
CA ARG A 162 7.53 6.67 -5.51
C ARG A 162 8.04 5.36 -6.09
N PRO A 163 7.17 4.42 -6.48
CA PRO A 163 7.57 3.25 -7.24
C PRO A 163 8.10 3.67 -8.62
N VAL A 164 8.81 2.76 -9.28
CA VAL A 164 9.25 2.98 -10.66
C VAL A 164 8.03 3.16 -11.57
N HIS A 165 7.03 2.28 -11.43
CA HIS A 165 5.74 2.37 -12.10
C HIS A 165 4.58 2.21 -11.13
N PHE A 166 3.56 3.08 -11.25
CA PHE A 166 2.33 2.98 -10.44
C PHE A 166 1.33 1.97 -10.99
N SER A 167 1.47 1.57 -12.25
CA SER A 167 0.53 0.67 -12.93
C SER A 167 1.22 -0.28 -13.88
N LEU A 168 0.52 -1.38 -14.28
CA LEU A 168 0.89 -2.20 -15.41
C LEU A 168 -0.29 -2.42 -16.35
N PRO A 169 0.02 -2.42 -17.63
CA PRO A 169 1.35 -2.16 -18.23
C PRO A 169 1.87 -0.77 -17.87
N ALA A 170 3.19 -0.59 -17.82
CA ALA A 170 3.82 0.69 -17.55
C ALA A 170 3.33 1.75 -18.53
N SER A 171 2.93 2.93 -18.03
CA SER A 171 2.44 4.05 -18.82
C SER A 171 2.95 5.35 -18.19
N ASP A 172 3.67 6.12 -19.00
CA ASP A 172 4.19 7.43 -18.58
C ASP A 172 3.05 8.39 -18.19
N GLU A 173 1.89 8.30 -18.88
CA GLU A 173 0.72 9.12 -18.58
C GLU A 173 0.11 8.76 -17.22
N LEU A 174 0.01 7.46 -16.90
CA LEU A 174 -0.51 7.01 -15.62
C LEU A 174 0.46 7.30 -14.48
N ASP A 175 1.76 7.18 -14.71
CA ASP A 175 2.80 7.53 -13.76
C ASP A 175 2.82 9.04 -13.48
N ALA A 176 2.64 9.88 -14.51
CA ALA A 176 2.49 11.33 -14.37
C ALA A 176 1.20 11.70 -13.60
N LEU A 177 0.07 11.08 -13.93
CA LEU A 177 -1.20 11.25 -13.20
C LEU A 177 -1.05 10.91 -11.72
N ALA A 178 -0.51 9.73 -11.42
CA ALA A 178 -0.32 9.24 -10.06
C ALA A 178 0.61 10.16 -9.24
N SER A 179 1.72 10.57 -9.84
CA SER A 179 2.67 11.51 -9.22
C SER A 179 2.03 12.88 -8.98
N GLY A 180 1.24 13.38 -9.96
CA GLY A 180 0.48 14.63 -9.83
C GLY A 180 -0.50 14.58 -8.67
N ARG A 181 -1.37 13.57 -8.63
CA ARG A 181 -2.34 13.35 -7.52
C ARG A 181 -1.65 13.28 -6.17
N LEU A 182 -0.54 12.55 -6.08
CA LEU A 182 0.20 12.41 -4.82
C LEU A 182 0.84 13.73 -4.40
N ARG A 183 1.40 14.51 -5.34
CA ARG A 183 1.92 15.86 -5.09
C ARG A 183 0.84 16.79 -4.56
N ASP A 184 -0.31 16.84 -5.23
CA ASP A 184 -1.45 17.68 -4.84
C ASP A 184 -1.96 17.32 -3.45
N ALA A 185 -2.06 16.03 -3.15
CA ALA A 185 -2.44 15.54 -1.83
C ALA A 185 -1.46 16.01 -0.73
N MET A 186 -0.15 15.92 -0.99
CA MET A 186 0.86 16.35 -0.01
C MET A 186 0.90 17.88 0.14
N HIS A 187 0.64 18.67 -0.92
CA HIS A 187 0.44 20.12 -0.79
C HIS A 187 -0.79 20.42 0.07
N MET A 188 -1.91 19.75 -0.14
CA MET A 188 -3.11 19.88 0.70
C MET A 188 -2.85 19.46 2.15
N ALA A 189 -1.95 18.50 2.39
CA ALA A 189 -1.49 18.10 3.73
C ALA A 189 -0.62 19.18 4.41
N GLY A 190 -0.17 20.20 3.65
CA GLY A 190 0.59 21.34 4.16
C GLY A 190 2.10 21.21 3.96
N PHE A 191 2.58 20.30 3.13
CA PHE A 191 3.95 20.30 2.66
C PHE A 191 4.11 21.33 1.53
N GLY A 192 5.16 22.15 1.58
CA GLY A 192 5.39 23.23 0.61
C GLY A 192 6.30 22.82 -0.52
N GLU A 193 7.39 22.14 -0.21
CA GLU A 193 8.37 21.68 -1.18
C GLU A 193 8.38 20.16 -1.23
N ILE A 194 8.14 19.58 -2.43
CA ILE A 194 8.01 18.15 -2.64
C ILE A 194 8.94 17.74 -3.76
N VAL A 195 9.90 16.87 -3.44
CA VAL A 195 10.81 16.23 -4.39
C VAL A 195 10.47 14.75 -4.42
N PHE A 196 10.35 14.18 -5.59
CA PHE A 196 10.18 12.72 -5.75
C PHE A 196 11.52 12.02 -5.90
N GLU A 197 11.63 10.84 -5.29
CA GLU A 197 12.73 9.91 -5.54
C GLU A 197 12.16 8.50 -5.73
N TYR A 198 12.80 7.68 -6.54
CA TYR A 198 12.44 6.26 -6.64
C TYR A 198 12.74 5.52 -5.34
N GLU A 199 11.78 4.74 -4.85
CA GLU A 199 11.91 3.94 -3.61
C GLU A 199 13.17 3.07 -3.61
N PRO A 200 13.49 2.29 -4.67
CA PRO A 200 14.71 1.51 -4.70
C PRO A 200 16.01 2.37 -4.75
N VAL A 201 15.95 3.57 -5.32
CA VAL A 201 17.10 4.50 -5.32
C VAL A 201 17.33 5.05 -3.92
N ALA A 202 16.28 5.39 -3.18
CA ALA A 202 16.38 5.81 -1.79
C ALA A 202 16.99 4.71 -0.90
N ALA A 203 16.60 3.44 -1.12
CA ALA A 203 17.20 2.30 -0.44
C ALA A 203 18.70 2.15 -0.77
N ALA A 204 19.09 2.38 -2.03
CA ALA A 204 20.49 2.35 -2.45
C ALA A 204 21.32 3.43 -1.72
N TYR A 205 20.78 4.63 -1.53
CA TYR A 205 21.49 5.69 -0.80
C TYR A 205 21.68 5.36 0.67
N ALA A 206 20.73 4.69 1.31
CA ALA A 206 20.91 4.19 2.69
C ALA A 206 22.02 3.15 2.77
N TYR A 207 22.12 2.25 1.81
CA TYR A 207 23.19 1.26 1.72
C TYR A 207 24.56 1.92 1.48
N GLU A 208 24.64 2.95 0.63
CA GLU A 208 25.86 3.68 0.27
C GLU A 208 26.61 4.21 1.49
N THR A 209 25.92 4.56 2.57
CA THR A 209 26.52 5.11 3.79
C THR A 209 27.54 4.16 4.44
N ARG A 210 27.47 2.86 4.12
CA ARG A 210 28.30 1.79 4.67
C ARG A 210 29.47 1.39 3.76
N LEU A 211 29.53 1.97 2.53
CA LEU A 211 30.51 1.59 1.53
C LEU A 211 31.84 2.31 1.72
N ALA A 212 32.94 1.56 1.60
CA ALA A 212 34.31 2.06 1.58
C ALA A 212 34.85 2.33 0.15
N LYS A 213 34.16 1.83 -0.89
CA LYS A 213 34.51 1.98 -2.31
C LYS A 213 33.25 2.09 -3.16
N ASP A 214 33.41 2.53 -4.41
CA ASP A 214 32.31 2.58 -5.37
C ASP A 214 31.92 1.17 -5.83
N GLU A 215 30.63 0.90 -5.87
CA GLU A 215 30.05 -0.37 -6.28
C GLU A 215 28.87 -0.14 -7.22
N ARG A 216 28.55 -1.15 -8.04
CA ARG A 216 27.28 -1.28 -8.75
C ARG A 216 26.43 -2.29 -8.00
N ILE A 217 25.24 -1.91 -7.63
CA ILE A 217 24.35 -2.76 -6.86
C ILE A 217 23.02 -2.93 -7.58
N LEU A 218 22.39 -4.08 -7.39
CA LEU A 218 21.00 -4.32 -7.73
C LEU A 218 20.19 -4.22 -6.44
N ILE A 219 19.21 -3.33 -6.44
CA ILE A 219 18.21 -3.23 -5.38
C ILE A 219 16.94 -3.88 -5.87
N GLY A 220 16.36 -4.75 -5.07
CA GLY A 220 14.99 -5.26 -5.22
C GLY A 220 14.15 -4.76 -4.06
N ASP A 221 13.11 -3.99 -4.36
CA ASP A 221 12.12 -3.52 -3.41
C ASP A 221 10.82 -4.31 -3.60
N PHE A 222 10.43 -5.10 -2.60
CA PHE A 222 9.26 -5.96 -2.62
C PHE A 222 8.20 -5.41 -1.67
N GLY A 223 7.31 -4.57 -2.21
CA GLY A 223 6.22 -3.95 -1.48
C GLY A 223 4.98 -4.83 -1.31
N GLY A 224 3.84 -4.20 -1.02
CA GLY A 224 2.53 -4.85 -1.05
C GLY A 224 2.04 -5.04 -2.49
N GLY A 225 2.07 -3.99 -3.29
CA GLY A 225 1.51 -3.96 -4.65
C GLY A 225 2.53 -4.13 -5.76
N THR A 226 3.78 -3.69 -5.58
CA THR A 226 4.84 -3.68 -6.62
C THR A 226 6.11 -4.34 -6.14
N SER A 227 6.87 -4.89 -7.08
CA SER A 227 8.26 -5.29 -6.90
C SER A 227 9.09 -4.48 -7.89
N ASP A 228 9.94 -3.60 -7.37
CA ASP A 228 10.74 -2.66 -8.13
C ASP A 228 12.22 -3.04 -8.10
N PHE A 229 12.89 -2.97 -9.24
CA PHE A 229 14.30 -3.31 -9.38
C PHE A 229 15.09 -2.14 -9.93
N THR A 230 16.23 -1.85 -9.35
CA THR A 230 17.11 -0.78 -9.83
C THR A 230 18.56 -1.21 -9.77
N ILE A 231 19.28 -0.99 -10.88
CA ILE A 231 20.74 -1.11 -10.92
C ILE A 231 21.32 0.27 -10.82
N VAL A 232 22.12 0.53 -9.80
CA VAL A 232 22.66 1.87 -9.51
C VAL A 232 24.11 1.80 -9.08
N GLY A 233 24.90 2.79 -9.51
CA GLY A 233 26.25 3.03 -9.01
C GLY A 233 26.22 3.87 -7.75
N VAL A 234 26.83 3.41 -6.69
CA VAL A 234 26.89 4.06 -5.37
C VAL A 234 28.29 3.97 -4.78
N GLY A 235 28.62 4.88 -3.86
CA GLY A 235 29.86 4.83 -3.12
C GLY A 235 30.49 6.20 -2.86
N PRO A 236 31.61 6.24 -2.13
CA PRO A 236 32.27 7.47 -1.74
C PRO A 236 32.66 8.37 -2.92
N GLY A 237 33.15 7.80 -4.03
CA GLY A 237 33.53 8.52 -5.24
C GLY A 237 32.30 9.08 -5.97
N VAL A 238 31.21 8.33 -6.05
CA VAL A 238 29.93 8.80 -6.61
C VAL A 238 29.41 9.99 -5.81
N ARG A 239 29.41 9.88 -4.49
CA ARG A 239 28.96 10.96 -3.58
C ARG A 239 29.85 12.20 -3.69
N ALA A 240 31.18 12.02 -3.70
CA ALA A 240 32.15 13.14 -3.77
C ALA A 240 32.05 13.95 -5.07
N ARG A 241 31.79 13.32 -6.23
CA ARG A 241 31.60 14.00 -7.51
C ARG A 241 30.19 14.56 -7.74
N GLY A 242 29.28 14.29 -6.84
CA GLY A 242 27.85 14.55 -6.99
C GLY A 242 27.16 13.43 -7.81
N ARG A 243 25.98 13.02 -7.34
CA ARG A 243 25.14 12.02 -8.00
C ARG A 243 24.60 12.55 -9.32
N ARG A 244 24.45 11.69 -10.30
CA ARG A 244 23.97 12.03 -11.65
C ARG A 244 22.90 11.04 -12.09
N PRO A 245 21.96 11.42 -12.96
CA PRO A 245 20.99 10.50 -13.56
C PRO A 245 21.64 9.27 -14.18
N SER A 246 22.84 9.43 -14.75
CA SER A 246 23.62 8.33 -15.35
C SER A 246 24.15 7.30 -14.37
N ASP A 247 24.06 7.55 -13.07
CA ASP A 247 24.44 6.56 -12.05
C ASP A 247 23.35 5.50 -11.89
N ILE A 248 22.11 5.80 -12.26
CA ILE A 248 21.04 4.83 -12.41
C ILE A 248 21.20 4.16 -13.76
N LEU A 249 21.64 2.90 -13.77
CA LEU A 249 21.95 2.13 -14.96
C LEU A 249 20.72 1.50 -15.59
N GLY A 250 19.67 1.28 -14.80
CA GLY A 250 18.39 0.76 -15.24
C GLY A 250 17.43 0.62 -14.07
N THR A 251 16.16 0.82 -14.36
CA THR A 251 15.06 0.58 -13.45
C THR A 251 13.98 -0.20 -14.18
N ASP A 252 13.29 -1.09 -13.48
CA ASP A 252 12.11 -1.79 -13.96
C ASP A 252 11.25 -2.21 -12.77
N GLY A 253 9.97 -2.45 -12.99
CA GLY A 253 9.06 -2.85 -11.93
C GLY A 253 7.94 -3.74 -12.45
N VAL A 254 7.45 -4.61 -11.57
CA VAL A 254 6.28 -5.44 -11.84
C VAL A 254 5.24 -5.23 -10.75
N PRO A 255 3.93 -5.14 -11.03
CA PRO A 255 2.87 -4.97 -10.04
C PRO A 255 2.46 -6.32 -9.47
N LEU A 256 3.45 -7.07 -9.07
CA LEU A 256 3.29 -8.35 -8.41
C LEU A 256 4.16 -8.33 -7.16
N ALA A 257 3.51 -8.41 -6.00
CA ALA A 257 4.19 -8.41 -4.71
C ALA A 257 3.30 -9.06 -3.64
N GLY A 258 3.49 -8.70 -2.37
CA GLY A 258 2.84 -9.34 -1.23
C GLY A 258 1.31 -9.46 -1.31
N ASP A 259 0.64 -8.50 -1.93
CA ASP A 259 -0.82 -8.50 -2.09
C ASP A 259 -1.32 -9.60 -3.05
N ALA A 260 -0.49 -10.01 -4.03
CA ALA A 260 -0.82 -11.14 -4.90
C ALA A 260 -0.87 -12.44 -4.08
N PHE A 261 0.08 -12.63 -3.18
CA PHE A 261 0.10 -13.78 -2.29
C PHE A 261 -1.10 -13.80 -1.32
N ASP A 262 -1.49 -12.63 -0.81
CA ASP A 262 -2.69 -12.50 0.02
C ASP A 262 -3.95 -12.89 -0.74
N LYS A 263 -4.08 -12.49 -2.00
CA LYS A 263 -5.18 -12.92 -2.90
C LYS A 263 -5.25 -14.43 -3.03
N ARG A 264 -4.11 -15.11 -3.20
CA ARG A 264 -4.07 -16.58 -3.34
C ARG A 264 -4.52 -17.28 -2.07
N ILE A 265 -4.17 -16.77 -0.89
CA ILE A 265 -4.67 -17.28 0.39
C ILE A 265 -6.18 -17.09 0.48
N ILE A 266 -6.69 -15.89 0.18
CA ILE A 266 -8.13 -15.62 0.22
C ILE A 266 -8.87 -16.54 -0.76
N ARG A 267 -8.42 -16.65 -2.00
CA ARG A 267 -9.06 -17.44 -3.04
C ARG A 267 -9.14 -18.94 -2.71
N ASN A 268 -8.05 -19.51 -2.21
CA ASN A 268 -7.95 -20.95 -1.99
C ASN A 268 -8.44 -21.40 -0.61
N LEU A 269 -8.42 -20.51 0.37
CA LEU A 269 -8.74 -20.87 1.75
C LEU A 269 -10.01 -20.21 2.26
N VAL A 270 -10.21 -18.92 2.02
CA VAL A 270 -11.32 -18.15 2.59
C VAL A 270 -12.56 -18.21 1.72
N ALA A 271 -12.45 -17.85 0.44
CA ALA A 271 -13.58 -17.70 -0.46
C ALA A 271 -14.44 -18.97 -0.59
N PRO A 272 -13.88 -20.21 -0.64
CA PRO A 272 -14.69 -21.42 -0.65
C PRO A 272 -15.52 -21.64 0.63
N ARG A 273 -15.06 -21.08 1.76
CA ARG A 273 -15.78 -21.15 3.03
C ARG A 273 -16.86 -20.07 3.18
N LEU A 274 -16.83 -19.12 2.27
CA LEU A 274 -17.83 -18.06 2.13
C LEU A 274 -18.77 -18.31 0.95
N GLY A 275 -18.73 -19.54 0.35
CA GLY A 275 -19.67 -19.98 -0.68
C GLY A 275 -19.15 -19.93 -2.12
N MET A 276 -17.90 -19.53 -2.37
CA MET A 276 -17.33 -19.55 -3.73
C MET A 276 -17.31 -20.97 -4.28
N GLY A 277 -17.73 -21.12 -5.56
CA GLY A 277 -17.81 -22.41 -6.24
C GLY A 277 -19.05 -23.22 -5.89
N GLY A 278 -19.95 -22.70 -5.04
CA GLY A 278 -21.25 -23.31 -4.77
C GLY A 278 -22.29 -22.94 -5.81
N GLU A 279 -23.50 -23.50 -5.64
CA GLU A 279 -24.65 -23.32 -6.53
C GLU A 279 -25.87 -22.86 -5.74
N TYR A 280 -26.80 -22.20 -6.41
CA TYR A 280 -28.10 -21.82 -5.88
C TYR A 280 -29.22 -22.15 -6.84
N LEU A 281 -30.43 -22.40 -6.31
CA LEU A 281 -31.61 -22.66 -7.12
C LEU A 281 -32.23 -21.35 -7.58
N SER A 282 -32.22 -21.10 -8.88
CA SER A 282 -32.86 -19.97 -9.54
C SER A 282 -34.20 -20.37 -10.16
N PRO A 283 -35.27 -19.52 -10.07
CA PRO A 283 -36.52 -19.79 -10.78
C PRO A 283 -36.29 -19.97 -12.29
N PRO A 284 -37.05 -20.88 -12.98
CA PRO A 284 -38.10 -21.78 -12.47
C PRO A 284 -37.63 -23.15 -11.94
N ASN A 285 -36.43 -23.40 -11.56
CA ASN A 285 -35.81 -24.63 -10.99
C ASN A 285 -34.49 -24.99 -11.69
N LYS A 286 -33.64 -23.98 -11.92
CA LYS A 286 -32.33 -24.17 -12.51
C LYS A 286 -31.25 -23.93 -11.47
N PHE A 287 -30.33 -24.86 -11.27
CA PHE A 287 -29.12 -24.60 -10.49
C PHE A 287 -28.16 -23.71 -11.29
N LEU A 288 -27.75 -22.63 -10.70
CA LEU A 288 -26.77 -21.69 -11.24
C LEU A 288 -25.58 -21.56 -10.28
N PRO A 289 -24.37 -21.37 -10.81
CA PRO A 289 -23.22 -21.12 -9.97
C PRO A 289 -23.38 -19.77 -9.27
N ILE A 290 -22.91 -19.69 -8.02
CA ILE A 290 -22.81 -18.43 -7.28
C ILE A 290 -21.84 -17.51 -8.06
N PRO A 291 -22.22 -16.24 -8.31
CA PRO A 291 -21.35 -15.30 -9.04
C PRO A 291 -19.95 -15.17 -8.43
N SER A 292 -18.91 -15.16 -9.26
CA SER A 292 -17.51 -15.09 -8.81
C SER A 292 -17.09 -13.67 -8.42
N TRP A 293 -17.65 -12.64 -9.05
CA TRP A 293 -17.20 -11.27 -8.93
C TRP A 293 -17.17 -10.69 -7.48
N PRO A 294 -18.07 -11.09 -6.53
CA PRO A 294 -17.94 -10.61 -5.16
C PRO A 294 -16.68 -11.15 -4.48
N TYR A 295 -16.27 -12.37 -4.81
CA TYR A 295 -15.05 -13.00 -4.28
C TYR A 295 -13.79 -12.40 -4.91
N GLU A 296 -13.81 -12.02 -6.18
CA GLU A 296 -12.73 -11.28 -6.84
C GLU A 296 -12.47 -9.92 -6.17
N ARG A 297 -13.54 -9.29 -5.65
CA ARG A 297 -13.42 -8.08 -4.82
C ARG A 297 -12.93 -8.39 -3.40
N LEU A 298 -13.31 -9.53 -2.83
CA LEU A 298 -12.80 -9.99 -1.54
C LEU A 298 -11.29 -10.27 -1.61
N GLU A 299 -10.79 -10.82 -2.70
CA GLU A 299 -9.37 -11.06 -2.95
C GLU A 299 -8.55 -9.75 -2.89
N ARG A 300 -9.18 -8.64 -3.22
CA ARG A 300 -8.63 -7.29 -3.07
C ARG A 300 -9.30 -6.64 -1.86
N TRP A 301 -8.84 -6.94 -0.67
CA TRP A 301 -9.46 -6.56 0.58
C TRP A 301 -9.85 -5.07 0.69
N HIS A 302 -9.11 -4.16 0.04
CA HIS A 302 -9.44 -2.74 -0.05
C HIS A 302 -10.70 -2.45 -0.88
N TYR A 303 -11.15 -3.38 -1.74
CA TYR A 303 -12.43 -3.27 -2.44
C TYR A 303 -13.61 -3.84 -1.63
N LEU A 304 -13.37 -4.46 -0.48
CA LEU A 304 -14.44 -5.06 0.33
C LEU A 304 -15.50 -4.03 0.72
N SER A 305 -15.09 -2.81 1.01
CA SER A 305 -15.99 -1.72 1.34
C SER A 305 -16.97 -1.35 0.20
N PHE A 306 -16.61 -1.63 -1.06
CA PHE A 306 -17.50 -1.42 -2.20
C PHE A 306 -18.57 -2.52 -2.36
N LEU A 307 -18.38 -3.68 -1.73
CA LEU A 307 -19.40 -4.72 -1.66
C LEU A 307 -20.57 -4.34 -0.74
N LYS A 308 -20.42 -3.29 0.07
CA LYS A 308 -21.43 -2.84 1.04
C LYS A 308 -22.60 -2.07 0.40
N SER A 309 -22.73 -2.08 -0.94
CA SER A 309 -23.89 -1.47 -1.61
C SER A 309 -25.17 -2.27 -1.29
N PRO A 310 -26.32 -1.60 -1.06
CA PRO A 310 -27.58 -2.30 -0.78
C PRO A 310 -27.91 -3.36 -1.84
N SER A 311 -27.71 -3.05 -3.12
CA SER A 311 -28.00 -3.97 -4.22
C SER A 311 -27.13 -5.24 -4.19
N THR A 312 -25.87 -5.13 -3.77
CA THR A 312 -24.98 -6.30 -3.62
C THR A 312 -25.42 -7.16 -2.44
N ILE A 313 -25.71 -6.54 -1.30
CA ILE A 313 -26.16 -7.26 -0.10
C ILE A 313 -27.47 -7.99 -0.38
N GLU A 314 -28.48 -7.31 -0.94
CA GLU A 314 -29.77 -7.91 -1.31
C GLU A 314 -29.60 -9.07 -2.31
N MET A 315 -28.69 -8.94 -3.26
CA MET A 315 -28.39 -10.01 -4.20
C MET A 315 -27.82 -11.23 -3.47
N LEU A 316 -26.81 -11.04 -2.60
CA LEU A 316 -26.18 -12.13 -1.85
C LEU A 316 -27.16 -12.81 -0.89
N GLU A 317 -27.99 -12.04 -0.17
CA GLU A 317 -29.03 -12.56 0.70
C GLU A 317 -30.09 -13.37 -0.07
N ARG A 318 -30.50 -12.88 -1.25
CA ARG A 318 -31.43 -13.61 -2.10
C ARG A 318 -30.83 -14.94 -2.57
N ILE A 319 -29.57 -14.97 -2.98
CA ILE A 319 -28.87 -16.18 -3.38
C ILE A 319 -28.73 -17.13 -2.19
N ALA A 320 -28.39 -16.61 -1.01
CA ALA A 320 -28.23 -17.41 0.20
C ALA A 320 -29.47 -18.24 0.55
N ARG A 321 -30.70 -17.70 0.32
CA ARG A 321 -31.95 -18.39 0.63
C ARG A 321 -32.15 -19.70 -0.14
N THR A 322 -31.53 -19.85 -1.28
CA THR A 322 -31.67 -21.01 -2.19
C THR A 322 -30.34 -21.67 -2.54
N ALA A 323 -29.28 -21.27 -1.87
CA ALA A 323 -27.95 -21.85 -2.06
C ALA A 323 -27.86 -23.26 -1.45
N SER A 324 -26.98 -24.08 -1.99
CA SER A 324 -26.66 -25.42 -1.44
C SER A 324 -26.03 -25.38 -0.04
N THR A 325 -25.39 -24.26 0.30
CA THR A 325 -24.75 -23.99 1.60
C THR A 325 -25.07 -22.57 2.05
N PRO A 326 -26.32 -22.29 2.54
CA PRO A 326 -26.77 -20.94 2.90
C PRO A 326 -25.88 -20.27 3.96
N GLU A 327 -25.44 -21.02 4.95
CA GLU A 327 -24.63 -20.55 6.06
C GLU A 327 -23.29 -19.93 5.64
N ARG A 328 -22.73 -20.37 4.51
CA ARG A 328 -21.49 -19.80 3.97
C ARG A 328 -21.72 -18.42 3.39
N LEU A 329 -22.82 -18.23 2.65
CA LEU A 329 -23.16 -16.92 2.08
C LEU A 329 -23.63 -15.95 3.16
N GLU A 330 -24.35 -16.43 4.18
CA GLU A 330 -24.70 -15.62 5.35
C GLU A 330 -23.45 -15.13 6.06
N ALA A 331 -22.43 -15.98 6.23
CA ALA A 331 -21.13 -15.59 6.78
C ALA A 331 -20.45 -14.54 5.90
N PHE A 332 -20.57 -14.63 4.57
CA PHE A 332 -20.03 -13.63 3.64
C PHE A 332 -20.77 -12.29 3.77
N VAL A 333 -22.10 -12.30 3.82
CA VAL A 333 -22.91 -11.10 4.06
C VAL A 333 -22.54 -10.44 5.38
N LEU A 334 -22.39 -11.21 6.45
CA LEU A 334 -21.95 -10.69 7.75
C LEU A 334 -20.55 -10.08 7.68
N LEU A 335 -19.61 -10.71 6.99
CA LEU A 335 -18.26 -10.18 6.79
C LEU A 335 -18.29 -8.81 6.10
N ILE A 336 -19.15 -8.63 5.09
CA ILE A 336 -19.32 -7.37 4.37
C ILE A 336 -20.02 -6.33 5.25
N THR A 337 -21.15 -6.67 5.83
CA THR A 337 -22.01 -5.72 6.56
C THR A 337 -21.37 -5.19 7.85
N HIS A 338 -20.55 -6.01 8.49
CA HIS A 338 -19.82 -5.66 9.72
C HIS A 338 -18.40 -5.15 9.47
N ASP A 339 -18.01 -4.88 8.19
CA ASP A 339 -16.68 -4.37 7.81
C ASP A 339 -15.50 -5.22 8.36
N LEU A 340 -15.65 -6.54 8.39
CA LEU A 340 -14.65 -7.44 8.97
C LEU A 340 -13.41 -7.66 8.08
N GLY A 341 -13.30 -6.92 6.97
CA GLY A 341 -12.24 -7.07 5.99
C GLY A 341 -10.84 -6.84 6.56
N PHE A 342 -10.69 -5.87 7.47
CA PHE A 342 -9.41 -5.59 8.10
C PHE A 342 -8.93 -6.77 8.97
N GLN A 343 -9.80 -7.31 9.83
CA GLN A 343 -9.47 -8.45 10.69
C GLN A 343 -9.17 -9.71 9.86
N LEU A 344 -9.93 -9.91 8.76
CA LEU A 344 -9.67 -11.00 7.83
C LEU A 344 -8.29 -10.85 7.18
N HIS A 345 -7.96 -9.64 6.71
CA HIS A 345 -6.66 -9.35 6.12
C HIS A 345 -5.52 -9.56 7.11
N GLN A 346 -5.66 -9.14 8.36
CA GLN A 346 -4.67 -9.42 9.40
C GLN A 346 -4.44 -10.93 9.59
N ALA A 347 -5.50 -11.75 9.55
CA ALA A 347 -5.38 -13.20 9.64
C ALA A 347 -4.64 -13.78 8.41
N VAL A 348 -4.91 -13.25 7.21
CA VAL A 348 -4.21 -13.62 5.98
C VAL A 348 -2.72 -13.27 6.06
N GLN A 349 -2.38 -12.04 6.42
CA GLN A 349 -0.99 -11.60 6.54
C GLN A 349 -0.23 -12.39 7.62
N ARG A 350 -0.86 -12.68 8.75
CA ARG A 350 -0.26 -13.52 9.79
C ARG A 350 0.09 -14.90 9.24
N THR A 351 -0.86 -15.54 8.56
CA THR A 351 -0.65 -16.87 7.96
C THR A 351 0.47 -16.84 6.91
N LYS A 352 0.51 -15.82 6.05
CA LYS A 352 1.59 -15.62 5.08
C LYS A 352 2.96 -15.49 5.79
N PHE A 353 3.03 -14.68 6.82
CA PHE A 353 4.25 -14.49 7.61
C PHE A 353 4.69 -15.78 8.29
N GLU A 354 3.78 -16.49 8.95
CA GLU A 354 4.09 -17.77 9.60
C GLU A 354 4.59 -18.80 8.59
N LEU A 355 4.02 -18.89 7.38
CA LEU A 355 4.47 -19.79 6.34
C LEU A 355 5.87 -19.45 5.76
N SER A 356 6.45 -18.30 6.10
CA SER A 356 7.83 -17.97 5.69
C SER A 356 8.90 -18.76 6.42
N SER A 357 8.64 -19.29 7.60
CA SER A 357 9.60 -20.07 8.41
C SER A 357 9.11 -21.49 8.73
N PRO A 358 7.96 -21.74 9.37
CA PRO A 358 7.42 -23.08 9.58
C PRO A 358 6.93 -23.73 8.27
N THR A 359 6.84 -25.06 8.30
CA THR A 359 6.30 -25.85 7.18
C THR A 359 4.78 -25.87 7.13
N GLU A 360 4.12 -25.47 8.23
CA GLU A 360 2.67 -25.37 8.36
C GLU A 360 2.27 -24.20 9.26
N SER A 361 1.08 -23.67 9.03
CA SER A 361 0.42 -22.64 9.84
C SER A 361 -1.05 -22.98 10.01
N GLU A 362 -1.70 -22.47 11.07
CA GLU A 362 -3.14 -22.52 11.20
C GLU A 362 -3.75 -21.16 10.87
N PHE A 363 -4.38 -21.07 9.69
CA PHE A 363 -5.24 -19.92 9.42
C PHE A 363 -6.40 -19.92 10.42
N SER A 364 -6.53 -18.83 11.17
CA SER A 364 -7.61 -18.64 12.13
C SER A 364 -8.18 -17.23 12.01
N PHE A 365 -9.45 -17.17 11.62
CA PHE A 365 -10.24 -15.95 11.60
C PHE A 365 -11.52 -16.21 12.40
N GLN A 366 -11.80 -15.35 13.36
CA GLN A 366 -13.02 -15.40 14.16
C GLN A 366 -13.49 -13.97 14.45
N SER A 367 -14.71 -13.64 14.03
CA SER A 367 -15.36 -12.39 14.35
C SER A 367 -16.88 -12.58 14.37
N GLY A 368 -17.50 -12.30 15.50
CA GLY A 368 -18.91 -12.63 15.72
C GLY A 368 -19.20 -14.11 15.49
N SER A 369 -20.18 -14.41 14.65
CA SER A 369 -20.55 -15.77 14.24
C SER A 369 -19.70 -16.34 13.10
N VAL A 370 -18.85 -15.53 12.46
CA VAL A 370 -18.01 -15.97 11.36
C VAL A 370 -16.73 -16.58 11.91
N THR A 371 -16.55 -17.88 11.70
CA THR A 371 -15.33 -18.60 12.12
C THR A 371 -14.78 -19.40 10.94
N ILE A 372 -13.51 -19.16 10.60
CA ILE A 372 -12.78 -19.91 9.59
C ILE A 372 -11.47 -20.39 10.20
N ARG A 373 -11.31 -21.71 10.33
CA ARG A 373 -10.07 -22.34 10.81
C ARG A 373 -9.62 -23.40 9.81
N LYS A 374 -8.36 -23.39 9.45
CA LYS A 374 -7.76 -24.43 8.61
C LYS A 374 -6.24 -24.47 8.72
N LYS A 375 -5.69 -25.67 8.81
CA LYS A 375 -4.26 -25.91 8.61
C LYS A 375 -3.91 -25.69 7.13
N VAL A 376 -2.79 -25.02 6.89
CA VAL A 376 -2.21 -24.71 5.60
C VAL A 376 -0.75 -25.10 5.65
N THR A 377 -0.27 -25.85 4.67
CA THR A 377 1.14 -26.17 4.56
C THR A 377 1.84 -25.16 3.64
N ARG A 378 3.15 -25.00 3.82
CA ARG A 378 3.98 -24.22 2.90
C ARG A 378 3.85 -24.75 1.46
N ALA A 379 3.84 -26.05 1.27
CA ALA A 379 3.68 -26.68 -0.04
C ALA A 379 2.33 -26.34 -0.72
N ASP A 380 1.23 -26.19 0.08
CA ASP A 380 -0.04 -25.70 -0.46
C ASP A 380 0.10 -24.26 -0.92
N PHE A 381 0.73 -23.41 -0.09
CA PHE A 381 0.92 -22.00 -0.40
C PHE A 381 1.82 -21.79 -1.62
N GLU A 382 2.96 -22.47 -1.70
CA GLU A 382 3.87 -22.43 -2.85
C GLU A 382 3.17 -22.87 -4.14
N ARG A 383 2.31 -23.89 -4.08
CA ARG A 383 1.51 -24.30 -5.23
C ARG A 383 0.48 -23.23 -5.64
N TRP A 384 -0.10 -22.50 -4.70
CA TRP A 384 -1.06 -21.42 -5.00
C TRP A 384 -0.44 -20.22 -5.67
N ILE A 385 0.83 -19.92 -5.35
CA ILE A 385 1.57 -18.77 -5.89
C ILE A 385 2.51 -19.15 -7.04
N ALA A 386 2.53 -20.41 -7.49
CA ALA A 386 3.50 -20.89 -8.48
C ALA A 386 3.41 -20.18 -9.85
N ASP A 387 2.25 -19.61 -10.16
CA ASP A 387 2.01 -18.88 -11.41
C ASP A 387 2.25 -17.35 -11.27
N ASP A 388 2.48 -16.87 -10.06
CA ASP A 388 2.81 -15.49 -9.75
C ASP A 388 4.33 -15.30 -9.72
#